data_5b6e96e1ece03a058aff4f47d27344d4
#
_entry.id   5b6e96e1ece03a058aff4f47d27344d4
#
_cell.length_a   1.000
_cell.length_b   1.000
_cell.length_c   1.000
_cell.angle_alpha   90.00
_cell.angle_beta   90.00
_cell.angle_gamma   90.00
#
_symmetry.space_group_name_H-M   'P 1'
#
loop_
_entity.id
_entity.type
_entity.pdbx_description
1 polymer ?
#
loop_
_entity_poly.entity_id
_entity_poly.type
_entity_poly.pdbx_seq_one_letter_code
_entity_poly.pdbx_strand_id
1 'polypeptide(L)'
;MNLSDLDGYIWFDGKIVDWKEAQTHVLTYTLHYGLGVFEGVRAYLTPKGTCIFRLHDHTERLFKSAKTIGMKIPFSSEELIEAQRKIVSLNNLKESYIRPMCFYGSEGLGIRFDNLSVHTIVAVSYTHLTLPTICSV
;
A
#
# COMPACT_ATOMS: atom_id res chain seq x y z
N MET A 1 -7.10 2.10 19.48
CA MET A 1 -5.72 2.28 18.96
C MET A 1 -5.83 3.02 17.64
N ASN A 2 -5.18 4.17 17.54
CA ASN A 2 -5.13 4.94 16.31
C ASN A 2 -3.94 4.46 15.47
N LEU A 3 -4.18 4.04 14.23
CA LEU A 3 -3.11 3.52 13.35
C LEU A 3 -2.06 4.58 13.04
N SER A 4 -2.41 5.86 13.04
CA SER A 4 -1.45 6.96 12.80
C SER A 4 -0.42 7.14 13.92
N ASP A 5 -0.70 6.61 15.11
CA ASP A 5 0.16 6.77 16.29
C ASP A 5 1.19 5.63 16.45
N LEU A 6 1.15 4.65 15.54
CA LEU A 6 2.12 3.56 15.53
C LEU A 6 3.52 4.07 15.17
N ASP A 7 4.52 3.32 15.57
CA ASP A 7 5.91 3.53 15.16
C ASP A 7 6.28 2.50 14.09
N GLY A 8 7.23 2.85 13.24
CA GLY A 8 7.71 1.99 12.17
C GLY A 8 8.03 2.76 10.91
N TYR A 9 8.02 2.06 9.79
CA TYR A 9 8.39 2.60 8.49
C TYR A 9 7.32 2.34 7.44
N ILE A 10 7.17 3.29 6.52
CA ILE A 10 6.34 3.20 5.33
C ILE A 10 7.22 3.47 4.11
N TRP A 11 7.04 2.71 3.04
CA TRP A 11 7.61 3.05 1.75
C TRP A 11 6.66 4.03 1.05
N PHE A 12 7.18 5.21 0.69
CA PHE A 12 6.42 6.31 0.10
C PHE A 12 7.20 6.89 -1.08
N ASP A 13 6.69 6.78 -2.29
CA ASP A 13 7.27 7.31 -3.52
C ASP A 13 8.77 7.00 -3.71
N GLY A 14 9.14 5.75 -3.48
CA GLY A 14 10.52 5.27 -3.65
C GLY A 14 11.42 5.45 -2.42
N LYS A 15 10.91 6.04 -1.34
CA LYS A 15 11.67 6.30 -0.11
C LYS A 15 11.08 5.57 1.09
N ILE A 16 11.95 5.23 2.04
CA ILE A 16 11.52 4.81 3.37
C ILE A 16 11.36 6.07 4.23
N VAL A 17 10.19 6.24 4.81
CA VAL A 17 9.86 7.35 5.70
C VAL A 17 9.41 6.81 7.05
N ASP A 18 9.56 7.59 8.10
CA ASP A 18 9.00 7.28 9.40
C ASP A 18 7.46 7.24 9.32
N TRP A 19 6.86 6.36 10.10
CA TRP A 19 5.42 6.12 10.10
C TRP A 19 4.59 7.40 10.20
N LYS A 20 4.97 8.30 11.11
CA LYS A 20 4.26 9.55 11.39
C LYS A 20 4.49 10.64 10.33
N GLU A 21 5.51 10.48 9.49
CA GLU A 21 5.80 11.40 8.38
C GLU A 21 5.05 11.05 7.09
N ALA A 22 4.49 9.83 7.01
CA ALA A 22 3.70 9.38 5.86
C ALA A 22 2.32 10.04 5.86
N GLN A 23 2.24 11.25 5.36
CA GLN A 23 1.04 12.08 5.36
C GLN A 23 0.69 12.58 3.95
N THR A 24 -0.58 12.91 3.74
CA THR A 24 -1.05 13.57 2.53
C THR A 24 -1.93 14.76 2.88
N HIS A 25 -1.97 15.75 1.98
CA HIS A 25 -2.77 16.94 2.20
C HIS A 25 -4.28 16.64 2.03
N VAL A 26 -5.14 17.33 2.74
CA VAL A 26 -6.61 17.16 2.67
C VAL A 26 -7.20 17.47 1.29
N LEU A 27 -6.49 18.23 0.46
CA LEU A 27 -6.87 18.51 -0.92
C LEU A 27 -6.32 17.45 -1.91
N THR A 28 -5.80 16.34 -1.43
CA THR A 28 -5.42 15.20 -2.27
C THR A 28 -6.62 14.75 -3.10
N TYR A 29 -6.46 14.71 -4.42
CA TYR A 29 -7.54 14.47 -5.38
C TYR A 29 -8.32 13.18 -5.08
N THR A 30 -7.63 12.11 -4.77
CA THR A 30 -8.26 10.81 -4.46
C THR A 30 -9.21 10.88 -3.25
N LEU A 31 -8.94 11.72 -2.27
CA LEU A 31 -9.84 11.91 -1.12
C LEU A 31 -11.18 12.56 -1.52
N HIS A 32 -11.20 13.33 -2.59
CA HIS A 32 -12.40 14.04 -3.07
C HIS A 32 -13.19 13.22 -4.11
N TYR A 33 -12.50 12.50 -4.98
CA TYR A 33 -13.10 11.85 -6.15
C TYR A 33 -13.01 10.32 -6.13
N GLY A 34 -12.32 9.74 -5.16
CA GLY A 34 -12.24 8.28 -5.00
C GLY A 34 -11.40 7.54 -6.03
N LEU A 35 -10.69 8.24 -6.91
CA LEU A 35 -9.82 7.63 -7.91
C LEU A 35 -8.49 7.20 -7.29
N GLY A 36 -8.46 5.99 -6.81
CA GLY A 36 -7.27 5.34 -6.27
C GLY A 36 -7.40 3.83 -6.37
N VAL A 37 -6.30 3.12 -6.29
CA VAL A 37 -6.25 1.66 -6.34
C VAL A 37 -5.38 1.12 -5.21
N PHE A 38 -5.73 -0.06 -4.70
CA PHE A 38 -4.95 -0.71 -3.67
C PHE A 38 -5.07 -2.23 -3.75
N GLU A 39 -4.16 -2.89 -3.06
CA GLU A 39 -4.23 -4.32 -2.79
C GLU A 39 -4.19 -4.60 -1.28
N GLY A 40 -4.61 -5.81 -0.93
CA GLY A 40 -4.48 -6.35 0.42
C GLY A 40 -3.69 -7.64 0.36
N VAL A 41 -2.45 -7.61 0.84
CA VAL A 41 -1.51 -8.72 0.75
C VAL A 41 -1.18 -9.21 2.15
N ARG A 42 -1.15 -10.52 2.36
CA ARG A 42 -0.82 -11.08 3.67
C ARG A 42 0.56 -11.71 3.69
N ALA A 43 1.27 -11.47 4.79
CA ALA A 43 2.49 -12.18 5.14
C ALA A 43 2.22 -13.12 6.31
N TYR A 44 2.76 -14.33 6.24
CA TYR A 44 2.59 -15.39 7.24
C TYR A 44 3.94 -15.89 7.72
N LEU A 45 4.01 -16.23 8.99
CA LEU A 45 5.15 -16.94 9.53
C LEU A 45 5.12 -18.41 9.08
N THR A 46 6.22 -18.86 8.50
CA THR A 46 6.42 -20.24 8.07
C THR A 46 7.69 -20.82 8.70
N PRO A 47 7.92 -22.14 8.65
CA PRO A 47 9.19 -22.73 9.09
C PRO A 47 10.43 -22.19 8.38
N LYS A 48 10.26 -21.59 7.19
CA LYS A 48 11.34 -20.97 6.41
C LYS A 48 11.47 -19.45 6.64
N GLY A 49 10.72 -18.90 7.59
CA GLY A 49 10.62 -17.47 7.86
C GLY A 49 9.31 -16.85 7.35
N THR A 50 9.25 -15.52 7.32
CA THR A 50 8.07 -14.79 6.86
C THR A 50 7.93 -14.90 5.34
N CYS A 51 6.78 -15.37 4.89
CA CYS A 51 6.44 -15.49 3.47
C CYS A 51 5.24 -14.61 3.12
N ILE A 52 5.36 -13.85 2.04
CA ILE A 52 4.28 -13.01 1.52
C ILE A 52 3.48 -13.85 0.51
N PHE A 53 2.19 -14.03 0.80
CA PHE A 53 1.33 -14.88 -0.01
C PHE A 53 0.98 -14.23 -1.34
N ARG A 54 1.30 -14.94 -2.45
CA ARG A 54 0.98 -14.55 -3.83
C ARG A 54 1.38 -13.10 -4.18
N LEU A 55 2.55 -12.66 -3.70
CA LEU A 55 3.04 -11.30 -3.85
C LEU A 55 3.03 -10.80 -5.31
N HIS A 56 3.50 -11.63 -6.25
CA HIS A 56 3.52 -11.29 -7.67
C HIS A 56 2.12 -11.09 -8.25
N ASP A 57 1.19 -12.00 -7.94
CA ASP A 57 -0.19 -11.92 -8.45
C ASP A 57 -0.92 -10.69 -7.93
N HIS A 58 -0.75 -10.35 -6.65
CA HIS A 58 -1.30 -9.13 -6.06
C HIS A 58 -0.71 -7.88 -6.69
N THR A 59 0.60 -7.85 -6.90
CA THR A 59 1.27 -6.71 -7.55
C THR A 59 0.79 -6.55 -8.99
N GLU A 60 0.70 -7.63 -9.75
CA GLU A 60 0.16 -7.60 -11.11
C GLU A 60 -1.29 -7.08 -11.14
N ARG A 61 -2.12 -7.51 -10.19
CA ARG A 61 -3.51 -7.05 -10.08
C ARG A 61 -3.60 -5.57 -9.73
N LEU A 62 -2.69 -5.04 -8.90
CA LEU A 62 -2.59 -3.59 -8.64
C LEU A 62 -2.36 -2.80 -9.94
N PHE A 63 -1.43 -3.25 -10.79
CA PHE A 63 -1.18 -2.62 -12.09
C PHE A 63 -2.37 -2.73 -13.04
N LYS A 64 -3.06 -3.87 -13.06
CA LYS A 64 -4.31 -4.03 -13.84
C LYS A 64 -5.40 -3.07 -13.38
N SER A 65 -5.58 -2.94 -12.05
CA SER A 65 -6.54 -1.99 -11.47
C SER A 65 -6.21 -0.55 -11.83
N ALA A 66 -4.95 -0.15 -11.72
CA ALA A 66 -4.49 1.18 -12.10
C ALA A 66 -4.76 1.47 -13.60
N LYS A 67 -4.43 0.52 -14.46
CA LYS A 67 -4.70 0.63 -15.90
C LYS A 67 -6.18 0.83 -16.21
N THR A 68 -7.07 0.15 -15.47
CA THR A 68 -8.52 0.26 -15.66
C THR A 68 -9.05 1.67 -15.43
N ILE A 69 -8.46 2.42 -14.50
CA ILE A 69 -8.83 3.82 -14.22
C ILE A 69 -7.91 4.83 -14.93
N GLY A 70 -7.05 4.38 -15.84
CA GLY A 70 -6.12 5.24 -16.57
C GLY A 70 -4.97 5.80 -15.73
N MET A 71 -4.70 5.22 -14.55
CA MET A 71 -3.61 5.63 -13.67
C MET A 71 -2.31 4.96 -14.10
N LYS A 72 -1.26 5.76 -14.30
CA LYS A 72 0.07 5.25 -14.61
C LYS A 72 0.93 5.25 -13.35
N ILE A 73 1.21 4.07 -12.83
CA ILE A 73 2.10 3.89 -11.66
C ILE A 73 3.54 4.25 -12.08
N PRO A 74 4.23 5.16 -11.36
CA PRO A 74 5.57 5.62 -11.74
C PRO A 74 6.72 4.68 -11.32
N PHE A 75 6.40 3.46 -10.92
CA PHE A 75 7.34 2.41 -10.51
C PHE A 75 7.09 1.13 -11.29
N SER A 76 8.11 0.29 -11.42
CA SER A 76 7.97 -1.03 -12.02
C SER A 76 7.33 -2.04 -11.05
N SER A 77 6.88 -3.15 -11.59
CA SER A 77 6.35 -4.27 -10.77
C SER A 77 7.42 -4.81 -9.82
N GLU A 78 8.65 -4.93 -10.29
CA GLU A 78 9.79 -5.42 -9.52
C GLU A 78 10.13 -4.48 -8.36
N GLU A 79 10.11 -3.17 -8.58
CA GLU A 79 10.32 -2.16 -7.53
C GLU A 79 9.25 -2.27 -6.44
N LEU A 80 7.98 -2.48 -6.80
CA LEU A 80 6.90 -2.62 -5.82
C LEU A 80 6.94 -3.97 -5.09
N ILE A 81 7.39 -5.04 -5.74
CA ILE A 81 7.64 -6.33 -5.09
C ILE A 81 8.72 -6.19 -4.02
N GLU A 82 9.84 -5.56 -4.36
CA GLU A 82 10.93 -5.32 -3.41
C GLU A 82 10.53 -4.34 -2.29
N ALA A 83 9.76 -3.32 -2.60
CA ALA A 83 9.21 -2.39 -1.59
C ALA A 83 8.37 -3.13 -0.54
N GLN A 84 7.50 -4.04 -0.97
CA GLN A 84 6.67 -4.84 -0.07
C GLN A 84 7.51 -5.76 0.83
N ARG A 85 8.51 -6.45 0.27
CA ARG A 85 9.45 -7.28 1.04
C ARG A 85 10.22 -6.44 2.06
N LYS A 86 10.76 -5.33 1.61
CA LYS A 86 11.56 -4.43 2.43
C LYS A 86 10.79 -3.86 3.61
N ILE A 87 9.54 -3.46 3.40
CA ILE A 87 8.74 -2.86 4.45
C ILE A 87 8.34 -3.87 5.54
N VAL A 88 8.07 -5.11 5.17
CA VAL A 88 7.83 -6.21 6.13
C VAL A 88 9.08 -6.46 6.96
N SER A 89 10.25 -6.54 6.33
CA SER A 89 11.53 -6.79 6.99
C SER A 89 11.93 -5.64 7.93
N LEU A 90 11.85 -4.38 7.49
CA LEU A 90 12.22 -3.21 8.29
C LEU A 90 11.35 -3.04 9.53
N ASN A 91 10.08 -3.44 9.46
CA ASN A 91 9.17 -3.39 10.60
C ASN A 91 9.24 -4.65 11.47
N ASN A 92 10.14 -5.60 11.19
CA ASN A 92 10.33 -6.85 11.93
C ASN A 92 9.04 -7.67 12.10
N LEU A 93 8.17 -7.68 11.10
CA LEU A 93 6.87 -8.32 11.19
C LEU A 93 6.96 -9.79 10.78
N LYS A 94 6.54 -10.69 11.67
CA LYS A 94 6.43 -12.13 11.38
C LYS A 94 5.17 -12.42 10.58
N GLU A 95 4.08 -11.78 10.96
CA GLU A 95 2.79 -11.83 10.27
C GLU A 95 2.25 -10.41 10.11
N SER A 96 1.71 -10.09 8.95
CA SER A 96 1.24 -8.73 8.68
C SER A 96 0.25 -8.68 7.52
N TYR A 97 -0.48 -7.59 7.49
CA TYR A 97 -1.26 -7.16 6.36
C TYR A 97 -0.52 -6.02 5.65
N ILE A 98 -0.25 -6.19 4.37
CA ILE A 98 0.47 -5.23 3.55
C ILE A 98 -0.53 -4.50 2.66
N ARG A 99 -0.44 -3.17 2.64
CA ARG A 99 -1.27 -2.30 1.83
C ARG A 99 -0.42 -1.53 0.82
N PRO A 100 -0.19 -2.08 -0.37
CA PRO A 100 0.25 -1.25 -1.50
C PRO A 100 -0.95 -0.47 -2.04
N MET A 101 -0.75 0.83 -2.31
CA MET A 101 -1.79 1.74 -2.75
C MET A 101 -1.21 2.80 -3.69
N CYS A 102 -1.98 3.17 -4.70
CA CYS A 102 -1.67 4.28 -5.59
C CYS A 102 -2.83 5.27 -5.61
N PHE A 103 -2.51 6.56 -5.54
CA PHE A 103 -3.50 7.63 -5.50
C PHE A 103 -2.99 8.89 -6.18
N TYR A 104 -3.90 9.76 -6.60
CA TYR A 104 -3.57 11.06 -7.19
C TYR A 104 -3.29 12.11 -6.11
N GLY A 105 -2.32 12.99 -6.41
CA GLY A 105 -1.85 14.04 -5.51
C GLY A 105 -2.78 15.25 -5.40
N SER A 106 -2.23 16.37 -4.96
CA SER A 106 -2.96 17.60 -4.60
C SER A 106 -2.70 18.78 -5.55
N GLU A 107 -2.23 18.51 -6.76
CA GLU A 107 -1.87 19.56 -7.74
C GLU A 107 -3.09 20.27 -8.34
N GLY A 108 -4.29 19.74 -8.14
CA GLY A 108 -5.54 20.37 -8.61
C GLY A 108 -6.78 19.63 -8.13
N LEU A 109 -7.91 20.33 -8.12
CA LEU A 109 -9.24 19.83 -7.76
C LEU A 109 -10.25 19.84 -8.91
N GLY A 110 -9.81 20.11 -10.13
CA GLY A 110 -10.68 20.11 -11.31
C GLY A 110 -11.11 18.70 -11.72
N ILE A 111 -12.08 18.61 -12.63
CA ILE A 111 -12.53 17.32 -13.20
C ILE A 111 -11.41 16.63 -13.98
N ARG A 112 -10.41 17.38 -14.44
CA ARG A 112 -9.24 16.88 -15.16
C ARG A 112 -8.18 16.41 -14.18
N PHE A 113 -7.67 15.20 -14.42
CA PHE A 113 -6.62 14.55 -13.60
C PHE A 113 -5.33 14.26 -14.38
N ASP A 114 -5.24 14.75 -15.62
CA ASP A 114 -4.15 14.49 -16.56
C ASP A 114 -2.80 15.06 -16.06
N ASN A 115 -2.82 16.06 -15.19
CA ASN A 115 -1.63 16.74 -14.64
C ASN A 115 -1.34 16.38 -13.17
N LEU A 116 -2.04 15.42 -12.61
CA LEU A 116 -1.85 15.03 -11.22
C LEU A 116 -0.70 14.03 -11.08
N SER A 117 0.12 14.20 -10.07
CA SER A 117 1.11 13.19 -9.67
C SER A 117 0.42 11.94 -9.18
N VAL A 118 0.99 10.78 -9.46
CA VAL A 118 0.58 9.51 -8.88
C VAL A 118 1.52 9.19 -7.73
N HIS A 119 0.99 9.17 -6.52
CA HIS A 119 1.70 8.71 -5.34
C HIS A 119 1.52 7.21 -5.17
N THR A 120 2.59 6.55 -4.74
CA THR A 120 2.58 5.11 -4.48
C THR A 120 3.14 4.84 -3.09
N ILE A 121 2.39 4.12 -2.28
CA ILE A 121 2.78 3.77 -0.92
C ILE A 121 2.72 2.26 -0.70
N VAL A 122 3.54 1.78 0.22
CA VAL A 122 3.42 0.46 0.81
C VAL A 122 3.47 0.61 2.33
N ALA A 123 2.34 0.38 2.97
CA ALA A 123 2.20 0.36 4.41
C ALA A 123 1.95 -1.06 4.92
N VAL A 124 2.21 -1.30 6.19
CA VAL A 124 1.90 -2.57 6.86
C VAL A 124 1.07 -2.31 8.10
N SER A 125 0.19 -3.23 8.43
CA SER A 125 -0.50 -3.20 9.72
C SER A 125 -0.21 -4.46 10.51
N TYR A 126 -0.11 -4.30 11.83
CA TYR A 126 -0.11 -5.45 12.74
C TYR A 126 -1.50 -6.07 12.71
N THR A 127 -1.59 -7.31 12.31
CA THR A 127 -2.82 -8.07 12.46
C THR A 127 -2.88 -8.74 13.83
N HIS A 128 -3.06 -7.96 14.89
CA HIS A 128 -3.78 -8.44 16.06
C HIS A 128 -5.31 -8.29 15.86
N LEU A 129 -5.76 -7.78 14.74
CA LEU A 129 -7.08 -8.03 14.24
C LEU A 129 -7.09 -9.48 13.73
N THR A 130 -7.26 -10.41 14.64
CA THR A 130 -8.03 -11.60 14.33
C THR A 130 -9.34 -11.09 13.77
N LEU A 131 -9.43 -10.98 12.44
CA LEU A 131 -10.73 -11.14 11.81
C LEU A 131 -11.26 -12.43 12.44
N PRO A 132 -12.43 -12.39 13.13
CA PRO A 132 -13.04 -13.62 13.51
C PRO A 132 -13.08 -14.43 12.24
N THR A 133 -12.39 -15.57 12.26
CA THR A 133 -12.54 -16.56 11.23
C THR A 133 -13.97 -17.02 11.42
N ILE A 134 -14.92 -16.33 10.81
CA ILE A 134 -16.23 -16.89 10.58
C ILE A 134 -15.98 -17.91 9.47
N CYS A 135 -15.46 -19.05 9.84
CA CYS A 135 -15.75 -20.29 9.16
C CYS A 135 -17.21 -20.61 9.45
N SER A 136 -18.11 -19.88 8.88
CA SER A 136 -19.44 -20.40 8.64
C SER A 136 -19.33 -21.26 7.38
N VAL A 137 -19.24 -22.53 7.61
CA VAL A 137 -19.63 -23.52 6.62
C VAL A 137 -21.08 -23.27 6.24
#